data_f469429f4497481513d49983843a29b3
#
_entry.id   f469429f4497481513d49983843a29b3
#
_cell.length_a   1.000
_cell.length_b   1.000
_cell.length_c   1.000
_cell.angle_alpha   90.00
_cell.angle_beta   90.00
_cell.angle_gamma   90.00
#
_symmetry.space_group_name_H-M   'P 1'
#
loop_
_entity.id
_entity.type
_entity.pdbx_description
1 polymer ?
#
loop_
_entity_poly.entity_id
_entity_poly.type
_entity_poly.pdbx_seq_one_letter_code
_entity_poly.pdbx_strand_id
1 'polypeptide(L)'
;PVLLFRFGILVAASLVLYGLSLLYRCFSGKSTNNDTLQKFLTTWGVFFGVLLLLALPQLLEWTFGQTTQSGFLLGHFNWGNQGDTYLWFYLKNWGAILLWFVPAMIHCKKEDFDVMSGAFLLWFVVEIISFTPNTYDNNKLLYITYIFVCCLSADYGIDFLRSLKKASSRYLCMIGMVFLCTFSAVLTLCREVISDYTAYSSAQVEAAAFVEQNTSPTSRFLTNNRHVNEIAALAGRNVLNGAGTFLAMHGLYHTEYHKDFRTIYETPAVSADLIRTYDIDYIEVSSWERASYAVDENYFRSAWPCIFDNGEIQIYQINP
;
A
#
# COMPACT_ATOMS: atom_id res chain seq x y z
N PRO A 1 8.75 -5.73 -0.96
CA PRO A 1 7.96 -6.95 -1.26
C PRO A 1 6.71 -6.63 -2.09
N VAL A 2 5.90 -5.64 -1.68
CA VAL A 2 4.63 -5.30 -2.33
C VAL A 2 4.79 -4.88 -3.81
N LEU A 3 5.82 -4.13 -4.16
CA LEU A 3 6.08 -3.69 -5.53
C LEU A 3 6.44 -4.88 -6.43
N LEU A 4 7.28 -5.79 -5.96
CA LEU A 4 7.66 -7.03 -6.68
C LEU A 4 6.45 -7.94 -6.92
N PHE A 5 5.56 -8.06 -5.93
CA PHE A 5 4.33 -8.82 -6.06
C PHE A 5 3.42 -8.25 -7.17
N ARG A 6 3.28 -6.92 -7.24
CA ARG A 6 2.47 -6.23 -8.25
C ARG A 6 3.05 -6.36 -9.65
N PHE A 7 4.37 -6.23 -9.80
CA PHE A 7 5.04 -6.54 -11.06
C PHE A 7 4.83 -7.99 -11.46
N GLY A 8 4.88 -8.92 -10.51
CA GLY A 8 4.58 -10.33 -10.74
C GLY A 8 3.18 -10.55 -11.31
N ILE A 9 2.17 -9.88 -10.77
CA ILE A 9 0.78 -9.97 -11.29
C ILE A 9 0.70 -9.44 -12.72
N LEU A 10 1.32 -8.30 -13.03
CA LEU A 10 1.32 -7.75 -14.39
C LEU A 10 2.00 -8.70 -15.38
N VAL A 11 3.18 -9.22 -15.03
CA VAL A 11 3.90 -10.18 -15.85
C VAL A 11 3.05 -11.44 -16.06
N ALA A 12 2.44 -11.97 -14.98
CA ALA A 12 1.56 -13.13 -15.07
C ALA A 12 0.35 -12.87 -16.00
N ALA A 13 -0.30 -11.72 -15.88
CA ALA A 13 -1.41 -11.33 -16.75
C ALA A 13 -0.98 -11.26 -18.22
N SER A 14 0.15 -10.61 -18.51
CA SER A 14 0.70 -10.51 -19.87
C SER A 14 1.02 -11.88 -20.45
N LEU A 15 1.61 -12.77 -19.66
CA LEU A 15 1.96 -14.13 -20.09
C LEU A 15 0.73 -15.01 -20.31
N VAL A 16 -0.31 -14.88 -19.49
CA VAL A 16 -1.58 -15.57 -19.69
C VAL A 16 -2.20 -15.16 -21.03
N LEU A 17 -2.28 -13.86 -21.30
CA LEU A 17 -2.84 -13.37 -22.56
C LEU A 17 -2.01 -13.79 -23.77
N TYR A 18 -0.68 -13.74 -23.66
CA TYR A 18 0.20 -14.20 -24.71
C TYR A 18 0.04 -15.71 -24.96
N GLY A 19 -0.01 -16.51 -23.89
CA GLY A 19 -0.26 -17.95 -23.96
C GLY A 19 -1.61 -18.28 -24.61
N LEU A 20 -2.69 -17.57 -24.24
CA LEU A 20 -4.01 -17.69 -24.86
C LEU A 20 -3.98 -17.31 -26.34
N SER A 21 -3.25 -16.26 -26.70
CA SER A 21 -3.04 -15.86 -28.11
C SER A 21 -2.34 -16.95 -28.92
N LEU A 22 -1.30 -17.59 -28.36
CA LEU A 22 -0.61 -18.71 -28.99
C LEU A 22 -1.53 -19.93 -29.17
N LEU A 23 -2.28 -20.29 -28.13
CA LEU A 23 -3.27 -21.38 -28.20
C LEU A 23 -4.32 -21.10 -29.27
N TYR A 24 -4.90 -19.89 -29.30
CA TYR A 24 -5.87 -19.51 -30.33
C TYR A 24 -5.29 -19.65 -31.73
N ARG A 25 -4.04 -19.24 -31.98
CA ARG A 25 -3.37 -19.40 -33.28
C ARG A 25 -3.18 -20.87 -33.64
N CYS A 26 -2.82 -21.72 -32.71
CA CYS A 26 -2.70 -23.17 -32.92
C CYS A 26 -4.05 -23.80 -33.33
N PHE A 27 -5.14 -23.46 -32.60
CA PHE A 27 -6.46 -23.98 -32.89
C PHE A 27 -7.08 -23.40 -34.19
N SER A 28 -6.70 -22.18 -34.59
CA SER A 28 -7.22 -21.53 -35.78
C SER A 28 -6.50 -21.95 -37.07
N GLY A 29 -5.57 -22.92 -37.01
CA GLY A 29 -4.81 -23.39 -38.18
C GLY A 29 -3.85 -22.34 -38.79
N LYS A 30 -3.70 -21.17 -38.13
CA LYS A 30 -2.72 -20.15 -38.49
C LYS A 30 -1.38 -20.62 -37.89
N SER A 31 -0.51 -21.13 -38.79
CA SER A 31 0.80 -21.70 -38.49
C SER A 31 1.53 -21.00 -37.36
N THR A 32 1.34 -21.50 -36.14
CA THR A 32 2.25 -21.25 -35.05
C THR A 32 3.08 -22.53 -34.89
N ASN A 33 4.39 -22.42 -34.99
CA ASN A 33 5.27 -23.56 -34.83
C ASN A 33 4.99 -24.14 -33.45
N ASN A 34 4.61 -25.43 -33.35
CA ASN A 34 4.39 -26.13 -32.08
C ASN A 34 5.56 -25.97 -31.12
N ASP A 35 6.78 -25.83 -31.66
CA ASP A 35 7.99 -25.54 -30.90
C ASP A 35 7.92 -24.22 -30.11
N THR A 36 7.25 -23.20 -30.64
CA THR A 36 7.11 -21.89 -29.95
C THR A 36 6.19 -22.00 -28.75
N LEU A 37 5.06 -22.68 -28.89
CA LEU A 37 4.14 -22.93 -27.77
C LEU A 37 4.80 -23.82 -26.71
N GLN A 38 5.48 -24.87 -27.11
CA GLN A 38 6.16 -25.78 -26.21
C GLN A 38 7.28 -25.06 -25.44
N LYS A 39 8.13 -24.27 -26.12
CA LYS A 39 9.15 -23.46 -25.46
C LYS A 39 8.56 -22.45 -24.48
N PHE A 40 7.48 -21.78 -24.87
CA PHE A 40 6.78 -20.86 -23.98
C PHE A 40 6.29 -21.57 -22.71
N LEU A 41 5.55 -22.66 -22.85
CA LEU A 41 5.00 -23.43 -21.73
C LEU A 41 6.10 -23.98 -20.83
N THR A 42 7.20 -24.51 -21.42
CA THR A 42 8.31 -25.05 -20.66
C THR A 42 9.02 -23.96 -19.85
N THR A 43 9.41 -22.87 -20.51
CA THR A 43 10.16 -21.78 -19.87
C THR A 43 9.35 -21.14 -18.74
N TRP A 44 8.11 -20.74 -19.03
CA TRP A 44 7.29 -20.03 -18.06
C TRP A 44 6.63 -20.95 -17.05
N GLY A 45 6.34 -22.19 -17.41
CA GLY A 45 5.86 -23.21 -16.49
C GLY A 45 6.89 -23.54 -15.42
N VAL A 46 8.16 -23.70 -15.82
CA VAL A 46 9.26 -23.89 -14.86
C VAL A 46 9.46 -22.66 -13.99
N PHE A 47 9.48 -21.46 -14.59
CA PHE A 47 9.63 -20.22 -13.84
C PHE A 47 8.54 -20.04 -12.77
N PHE A 48 7.27 -20.16 -13.15
CA PHE A 48 6.17 -20.03 -12.19
C PHE A 48 6.08 -21.20 -11.22
N GLY A 49 6.45 -22.41 -11.64
CA GLY A 49 6.53 -23.56 -10.75
C GLY A 49 7.54 -23.36 -9.63
N VAL A 50 8.74 -22.89 -9.96
CA VAL A 50 9.77 -22.56 -8.97
C VAL A 50 9.34 -21.37 -8.09
N LEU A 51 8.78 -20.32 -8.69
CA LEU A 51 8.29 -19.15 -7.95
C LEU A 51 7.22 -19.56 -6.93
N LEU A 52 6.23 -20.36 -7.33
CA LEU A 52 5.19 -20.86 -6.43
C LEU A 52 5.75 -21.75 -5.34
N LEU A 53 6.66 -22.65 -5.67
CA LEU A 53 7.30 -23.54 -4.70
C LEU A 53 8.00 -22.73 -3.58
N LEU A 54 8.68 -21.65 -3.94
CA LEU A 54 9.40 -20.81 -2.99
C LEU A 54 8.47 -19.84 -2.23
N ALA A 55 7.44 -19.32 -2.89
CA ALA A 55 6.54 -18.34 -2.30
C ALA A 55 5.38 -18.97 -1.52
N LEU A 56 4.93 -20.17 -1.92
CA LEU A 56 3.72 -20.79 -1.37
C LEU A 56 3.78 -21.01 0.15
N PRO A 57 4.88 -21.51 0.76
CA PRO A 57 4.94 -21.66 2.21
C PRO A 57 4.70 -20.35 2.95
N GLN A 58 5.32 -19.26 2.48
CA GLN A 58 5.16 -17.93 3.10
C GLN A 58 3.75 -17.37 2.87
N LEU A 59 3.19 -17.55 1.66
CA LEU A 59 1.83 -17.10 1.36
C LEU A 59 0.79 -17.86 2.18
N LEU A 60 0.96 -19.16 2.37
CA LEU A 60 0.05 -19.97 3.18
C LEU A 60 0.11 -19.54 4.66
N GLU A 61 1.32 -19.38 5.19
CA GLU A 61 1.52 -18.92 6.57
C GLU A 61 0.88 -17.55 6.80
N TRP A 62 1.22 -16.56 5.97
CA TRP A 62 0.75 -15.18 6.15
C TRP A 62 -0.72 -14.98 5.75
N THR A 63 -1.22 -15.68 4.73
CA THR A 63 -2.59 -15.47 4.24
C THR A 63 -3.61 -16.29 5.01
N PHE A 64 -3.29 -17.53 5.35
CA PHE A 64 -4.24 -18.45 5.98
C PHE A 64 -3.96 -18.69 7.46
N GLY A 65 -2.70 -18.57 7.90
CA GLY A 65 -2.32 -18.78 9.30
C GLY A 65 -2.49 -17.56 10.18
N GLN A 66 -2.30 -16.36 9.65
CA GLN A 66 -2.26 -15.13 10.44
C GLN A 66 -3.45 -14.19 10.21
N THR A 67 -4.10 -14.23 9.05
CA THR A 67 -5.25 -13.37 8.77
C THR A 67 -6.51 -13.89 9.46
N THR A 68 -7.15 -13.04 10.26
CA THR A 68 -8.36 -13.38 11.01
C THR A 68 -9.64 -12.85 10.39
N GLN A 69 -9.52 -11.98 9.40
CA GLN A 69 -10.65 -11.34 8.74
C GLN A 69 -10.87 -11.90 7.34
N SER A 70 -12.15 -12.08 6.98
CA SER A 70 -12.59 -12.40 5.62
C SER A 70 -12.94 -11.11 4.86
N GLY A 71 -13.08 -11.19 3.53
CA GLY A 71 -13.61 -10.09 2.73
C GLY A 71 -12.54 -9.26 2.00
N PHE A 72 -11.34 -9.80 1.83
CA PHE A 72 -10.29 -9.15 1.05
C PHE A 72 -10.58 -9.10 -0.45
N LEU A 73 -11.36 -10.03 -0.99
CA LEU A 73 -11.77 -10.07 -2.39
C LEU A 73 -13.24 -9.74 -2.48
N LEU A 74 -13.58 -8.57 -2.97
CA LEU A 74 -14.95 -8.12 -3.13
C LEU A 74 -15.21 -7.75 -4.59
N GLY A 75 -16.28 -8.31 -5.17
CA GLY A 75 -16.78 -7.86 -6.46
C GLY A 75 -17.39 -6.46 -6.29
N HIS A 76 -16.76 -5.46 -6.88
CA HIS A 76 -17.21 -4.07 -6.75
C HIS A 76 -16.77 -3.24 -7.95
N PHE A 77 -17.67 -2.98 -8.88
CA PHE A 77 -17.39 -2.09 -10.00
C PHE A 77 -17.32 -0.65 -9.54
N ASN A 78 -16.34 0.09 -10.08
CA ASN A 78 -16.15 1.52 -9.80
C ASN A 78 -15.98 1.85 -8.30
N TRP A 79 -15.23 1.02 -7.60
CA TRP A 79 -14.98 1.10 -6.16
C TRP A 79 -14.32 2.40 -5.69
N GLY A 80 -13.52 3.05 -6.55
CA GLY A 80 -12.80 4.30 -6.23
C GLY A 80 -13.61 5.58 -6.38
N ASN A 81 -14.82 5.49 -6.87
CA ASN A 81 -15.61 6.62 -7.35
C ASN A 81 -16.07 7.58 -6.23
N GLN A 82 -16.40 7.11 -5.05
CA GLN A 82 -16.85 7.92 -3.91
C GLN A 82 -17.90 9.01 -4.25
N GLY A 83 -18.81 8.73 -5.20
CA GLY A 83 -19.87 9.66 -5.62
C GLY A 83 -19.62 10.40 -6.94
N ASP A 84 -18.44 10.28 -7.52
CA ASP A 84 -18.16 10.81 -8.88
C ASP A 84 -18.75 9.92 -9.97
N THR A 85 -18.98 10.48 -11.15
CA THR A 85 -19.23 9.65 -12.33
C THR A 85 -17.93 8.97 -12.79
N TYR A 86 -18.03 7.80 -13.42
CA TYR A 86 -16.88 7.00 -13.85
C TYR A 86 -15.85 7.80 -14.65
N LEU A 87 -16.32 8.52 -15.69
CA LEU A 87 -15.42 9.32 -16.54
C LEU A 87 -14.79 10.48 -15.76
N TRP A 88 -15.55 11.11 -14.87
CA TRP A 88 -15.06 12.22 -14.07
C TRP A 88 -14.01 11.78 -13.06
N PHE A 89 -14.16 10.59 -12.48
CA PHE A 89 -13.14 9.97 -11.64
C PHE A 89 -11.82 9.82 -12.37
N TYR A 90 -11.83 9.24 -13.59
CA TYR A 90 -10.61 9.09 -14.39
C TYR A 90 -10.02 10.42 -14.82
N LEU A 91 -10.86 11.37 -15.22
CA LEU A 91 -10.38 12.70 -15.61
C LEU A 91 -9.67 13.42 -14.44
N LYS A 92 -10.20 13.32 -13.23
CA LYS A 92 -9.56 13.90 -12.03
C LYS A 92 -8.24 13.19 -11.67
N ASN A 93 -8.18 11.89 -11.80
CA ASN A 93 -7.01 11.11 -11.37
C ASN A 93 -5.91 11.02 -12.45
N TRP A 94 -6.27 10.87 -13.72
CA TRP A 94 -5.32 10.74 -14.82
C TRP A 94 -5.09 12.04 -15.59
N GLY A 95 -6.00 12.99 -15.47
CA GLY A 95 -5.86 14.32 -16.04
C GLY A 95 -5.80 14.34 -17.56
N ALA A 96 -5.02 15.28 -18.07
CA ALA A 96 -4.91 15.56 -19.52
C ALA A 96 -4.33 14.39 -20.34
N ILE A 97 -3.67 13.41 -19.71
CA ILE A 97 -3.13 12.24 -20.41
C ILE A 97 -4.23 11.46 -21.15
N LEU A 98 -5.48 11.48 -20.63
CA LEU A 98 -6.62 10.83 -21.27
C LEU A 98 -6.93 11.39 -22.66
N LEU A 99 -6.66 12.67 -22.91
CA LEU A 99 -6.85 13.30 -24.22
C LEU A 99 -5.94 12.68 -25.28
N TRP A 100 -4.77 12.22 -24.89
CA TRP A 100 -3.78 11.59 -25.77
C TRP A 100 -3.95 10.07 -25.80
N PHE A 101 -4.38 9.49 -24.70
CA PHE A 101 -4.58 8.06 -24.60
C PHE A 101 -5.64 7.52 -25.55
N VAL A 102 -6.79 8.19 -25.67
CA VAL A 102 -7.86 7.73 -26.56
C VAL A 102 -7.41 7.66 -28.03
N PRO A 103 -6.84 8.73 -28.64
CA PRO A 103 -6.32 8.62 -29.99
C PRO A 103 -5.11 7.66 -30.09
N ALA A 104 -4.28 7.56 -29.06
CA ALA A 104 -3.18 6.60 -29.01
C ALA A 104 -3.67 5.15 -29.14
N MET A 105 -4.74 4.81 -28.40
CA MET A 105 -5.37 3.47 -28.52
C MET A 105 -5.92 3.19 -29.93
N ILE A 106 -6.50 4.18 -30.59
CA ILE A 106 -7.05 4.03 -31.95
C ILE A 106 -5.92 3.76 -32.96
N HIS A 107 -4.75 4.37 -32.75
CA HIS A 107 -3.59 4.27 -33.66
C HIS A 107 -2.54 3.25 -33.18
N CYS A 108 -2.81 2.54 -32.09
CA CYS A 108 -1.89 1.58 -31.49
C CYS A 108 -1.55 0.45 -32.49
N LYS A 109 -0.25 0.19 -32.64
CA LYS A 109 0.21 -0.96 -33.41
C LYS A 109 -0.09 -2.24 -32.66
N LYS A 110 -0.32 -3.32 -33.40
CA LYS A 110 -0.64 -4.61 -32.79
C LYS A 110 0.47 -5.10 -31.84
N GLU A 111 1.72 -4.85 -32.19
CA GLU A 111 2.90 -5.25 -31.41
C GLU A 111 2.92 -4.54 -30.05
N ASP A 112 2.64 -3.23 -30.03
CA ASP A 112 2.57 -2.42 -28.82
C ASP A 112 1.38 -2.84 -27.95
N PHE A 113 0.22 -3.11 -28.59
CA PHE A 113 -0.96 -3.62 -27.89
C PHE A 113 -0.71 -4.99 -27.25
N ASP A 114 -0.02 -5.90 -27.94
CA ASP A 114 0.33 -7.22 -27.40
C ASP A 114 1.18 -7.10 -26.13
N VAL A 115 2.14 -6.15 -26.09
CA VAL A 115 2.96 -5.86 -24.90
C VAL A 115 2.13 -5.25 -23.77
N MET A 116 1.20 -4.35 -24.10
CA MET A 116 0.40 -3.61 -23.11
C MET A 116 -0.86 -4.36 -22.66
N SER A 117 -1.20 -5.45 -23.34
CA SER A 117 -2.44 -6.21 -23.08
C SER A 117 -2.58 -6.66 -21.63
N GLY A 118 -1.46 -7.03 -20.98
CA GLY A 118 -1.47 -7.39 -19.56
C GLY A 118 -1.82 -6.23 -18.62
N ALA A 119 -1.40 -5.02 -18.95
CA ALA A 119 -1.77 -3.81 -18.20
C ALA A 119 -3.27 -3.49 -18.34
N PHE A 120 -3.83 -3.66 -19.53
CA PHE A 120 -5.27 -3.48 -19.77
C PHE A 120 -6.10 -4.57 -19.08
N LEU A 121 -5.63 -5.82 -19.08
CA LEU A 121 -6.27 -6.87 -18.33
C LEU A 121 -6.25 -6.56 -16.83
N LEU A 122 -5.12 -6.09 -16.30
CA LEU A 122 -5.01 -5.69 -14.90
C LEU A 122 -6.00 -4.55 -14.58
N TRP A 123 -6.08 -3.54 -15.46
CA TRP A 123 -7.07 -2.47 -15.31
C TRP A 123 -8.48 -3.02 -15.22
N PHE A 124 -8.87 -3.86 -16.20
CA PHE A 124 -10.20 -4.47 -16.23
C PHE A 124 -10.49 -5.27 -14.95
N VAL A 125 -9.56 -6.09 -14.49
CA VAL A 125 -9.72 -6.88 -13.27
C VAL A 125 -9.87 -5.99 -12.03
N VAL A 126 -9.05 -4.94 -11.92
CA VAL A 126 -9.09 -4.00 -10.78
C VAL A 126 -10.38 -3.18 -10.76
N GLU A 127 -11.00 -2.92 -11.94
CA GLU A 127 -12.29 -2.22 -12.01
C GLU A 127 -13.45 -3.00 -11.40
N ILE A 128 -13.39 -4.33 -11.44
CA ILE A 128 -14.50 -5.19 -11.00
C ILE A 128 -14.22 -5.92 -9.69
N ILE A 129 -12.96 -5.94 -9.26
CA ILE A 129 -12.55 -6.62 -8.02
C ILE A 129 -11.75 -5.67 -7.14
N SER A 130 -12.20 -5.49 -5.91
CA SER A 130 -11.40 -4.90 -4.84
C SER A 130 -10.59 -6.00 -4.16
N PHE A 131 -9.26 -5.80 -4.07
CA PHE A 131 -8.32 -6.77 -3.48
C PHE A 131 -7.98 -6.47 -2.02
N THR A 132 -8.49 -5.36 -1.49
CA THR A 132 -8.26 -4.96 -0.11
C THR A 132 -9.48 -4.26 0.47
N PRO A 133 -9.68 -4.31 1.79
CA PRO A 133 -10.72 -3.53 2.46
C PRO A 133 -10.55 -2.02 2.27
N ASN A 134 -9.30 -1.57 2.02
CA ASN A 134 -9.01 -0.18 1.71
C ASN A 134 -9.07 0.05 0.20
N THR A 135 -10.08 0.78 -0.24
CA THR A 135 -10.26 1.11 -1.66
C THR A 135 -9.06 1.83 -2.28
N TYR A 136 -8.35 2.66 -1.53
CA TYR A 136 -7.14 3.34 -2.02
C TYR A 136 -5.97 2.39 -2.34
N ASP A 137 -5.91 1.22 -1.74
CA ASP A 137 -4.85 0.26 -2.05
C ASP A 137 -5.00 -0.37 -3.43
N ASN A 138 -6.21 -0.46 -3.96
CA ASN A 138 -6.44 -0.85 -5.35
C ASN A 138 -5.89 0.19 -6.35
N ASN A 139 -5.87 1.48 -6.02
CA ASN A 139 -5.26 2.52 -6.87
C ASN A 139 -3.78 2.21 -7.18
N LYS A 140 -3.09 1.57 -6.26
CA LYS A 140 -1.68 1.20 -6.45
C LYS A 140 -1.49 0.18 -7.60
N LEU A 141 -2.49 -0.64 -7.90
CA LEU A 141 -2.49 -1.51 -9.08
C LEU A 141 -2.71 -0.71 -10.36
N LEU A 142 -3.57 0.32 -10.30
CA LEU A 142 -3.80 1.22 -11.43
C LEU A 142 -2.57 2.06 -11.78
N TYR A 143 -1.65 2.34 -10.85
CA TYR A 143 -0.39 3.01 -11.17
C TYR A 143 0.45 2.23 -12.17
N ILE A 144 0.43 0.91 -12.11
CA ILE A 144 1.13 0.06 -13.08
C ILE A 144 0.51 0.27 -14.47
N THR A 145 -0.81 0.17 -14.57
CA THR A 145 -1.53 0.43 -15.84
C THR A 145 -1.27 1.85 -16.35
N TYR A 146 -1.26 2.83 -15.46
CA TYR A 146 -1.02 4.23 -15.80
C TYR A 146 0.35 4.47 -16.46
N ILE A 147 1.40 3.76 -16.02
CA ILE A 147 2.71 3.84 -16.68
C ILE A 147 2.61 3.46 -18.16
N PHE A 148 1.90 2.37 -18.47
CA PHE A 148 1.71 1.94 -19.87
C PHE A 148 0.84 2.90 -20.67
N VAL A 149 -0.20 3.46 -20.03
CA VAL A 149 -1.02 4.53 -20.62
C VAL A 149 -0.16 5.75 -20.98
N CYS A 150 0.74 6.15 -20.08
CA CYS A 150 1.69 7.25 -20.33
C CYS A 150 2.63 6.93 -21.50
N CYS A 151 3.21 5.72 -21.55
CA CYS A 151 4.10 5.32 -22.62
C CYS A 151 3.39 5.37 -23.99
N LEU A 152 2.20 4.78 -24.08
CA LEU A 152 1.42 4.78 -25.33
C LEU A 152 1.01 6.19 -25.75
N SER A 153 0.58 7.01 -24.79
CA SER A 153 0.20 8.41 -25.04
C SER A 153 1.39 9.24 -25.49
N ALA A 154 2.58 9.00 -24.93
CA ALA A 154 3.79 9.70 -25.32
C ALA A 154 4.25 9.33 -26.72
N ASP A 155 4.22 8.06 -27.09
CA ASP A 155 4.56 7.60 -28.43
C ASP A 155 3.66 8.26 -29.49
N TYR A 156 2.35 8.17 -29.30
CA TYR A 156 1.39 8.85 -30.15
C TYR A 156 1.61 10.38 -30.19
N GLY A 157 1.84 11.00 -29.03
CA GLY A 157 2.10 12.44 -28.92
C GLY A 157 3.34 12.88 -29.70
N ILE A 158 4.41 12.09 -29.67
CA ILE A 158 5.62 12.34 -30.46
C ILE A 158 5.33 12.24 -31.95
N ASP A 159 4.60 11.24 -32.40
CA ASP A 159 4.24 11.09 -33.82
C ASP A 159 3.29 12.22 -34.29
N PHE A 160 2.35 12.61 -33.41
CA PHE A 160 1.53 13.79 -33.66
C PHE A 160 2.38 15.05 -33.84
N LEU A 161 3.33 15.32 -32.95
CA LEU A 161 4.23 16.47 -33.03
C LEU A 161 5.08 16.44 -34.33
N ARG A 162 5.55 15.24 -34.73
CA ARG A 162 6.31 15.05 -35.98
C ARG A 162 5.48 15.34 -37.23
N SER A 163 4.18 15.07 -37.20
CA SER A 163 3.27 15.33 -38.30
C SER A 163 3.03 16.82 -38.56
N LEU A 164 3.31 17.70 -37.59
CA LEU A 164 3.12 19.14 -37.70
C LEU A 164 4.20 19.76 -38.60
N LYS A 165 3.78 20.38 -39.69
CA LYS A 165 4.69 20.97 -40.71
C LYS A 165 5.45 22.18 -40.23
N LYS A 166 4.80 23.04 -39.42
CA LYS A 166 5.41 24.29 -38.92
C LYS A 166 6.14 24.04 -37.59
N ALA A 167 7.40 24.42 -37.51
CA ALA A 167 8.21 24.28 -36.30
C ALA A 167 7.60 25.04 -35.08
N SER A 168 7.08 26.25 -35.30
CA SER A 168 6.42 27.02 -34.24
C SER A 168 5.20 26.32 -33.67
N SER A 169 4.37 25.72 -34.49
CA SER A 169 3.21 24.94 -34.06
C SER A 169 3.66 23.70 -33.27
N ARG A 170 4.73 23.04 -33.70
CA ARG A 170 5.30 21.88 -33.01
C ARG A 170 5.77 22.24 -31.60
N TYR A 171 6.54 23.31 -31.47
CA TYR A 171 7.01 23.77 -30.15
C TYR A 171 5.87 24.22 -29.24
N LEU A 172 4.88 24.95 -29.77
CA LEU A 172 3.73 25.40 -29.00
C LEU A 172 2.91 24.21 -28.50
N CYS A 173 2.61 23.23 -29.35
CA CYS A 173 1.90 22.03 -28.95
C CYS A 173 2.70 21.22 -27.93
N MET A 174 4.01 21.05 -28.11
CA MET A 174 4.87 20.35 -27.16
C MET A 174 4.85 21.02 -25.78
N ILE A 175 5.01 22.33 -25.72
CA ILE A 175 4.95 23.08 -24.45
C ILE A 175 3.57 22.92 -23.82
N GLY A 176 2.49 23.03 -24.59
CA GLY A 176 1.11 22.84 -24.11
C GLY A 176 0.89 21.44 -23.55
N MET A 177 1.35 20.40 -24.24
CA MET A 177 1.26 19.01 -23.79
C MET A 177 2.01 18.80 -22.48
N VAL A 178 3.27 19.22 -22.41
CA VAL A 178 4.09 19.09 -21.20
C VAL A 178 3.43 19.85 -20.05
N PHE A 179 3.01 21.09 -20.27
CA PHE A 179 2.33 21.89 -19.25
C PHE A 179 1.07 21.20 -18.71
N LEU A 180 0.17 20.75 -19.59
CA LEU A 180 -1.08 20.09 -19.19
C LEU A 180 -0.84 18.78 -18.43
N CYS A 181 0.18 18.01 -18.83
CA CYS A 181 0.47 16.73 -18.18
C CYS A 181 1.23 16.87 -16.86
N THR A 182 1.97 17.97 -16.66
CA THR A 182 2.86 18.12 -15.47
C THR A 182 2.39 19.18 -14.49
N PHE A 183 1.48 20.08 -14.88
CA PHE A 183 1.07 21.22 -14.05
C PHE A 183 0.54 20.82 -12.67
N SER A 184 -0.30 19.80 -12.60
CA SER A 184 -0.82 19.28 -11.33
C SER A 184 0.30 18.76 -10.43
N ALA A 185 1.28 18.05 -10.99
CA ALA A 185 2.43 17.56 -10.24
C ALA A 185 3.28 18.71 -9.71
N VAL A 186 3.49 19.77 -10.53
CA VAL A 186 4.21 20.97 -10.08
C VAL A 186 3.49 21.64 -8.92
N LEU A 187 2.16 21.80 -8.99
CA LEU A 187 1.38 22.37 -7.89
C LEU A 187 1.49 21.53 -6.61
N THR A 188 1.46 20.20 -6.73
CA THR A 188 1.65 19.29 -5.59
C THR A 188 3.03 19.47 -4.97
N LEU A 189 4.08 19.49 -5.78
CA LEU A 189 5.45 19.72 -5.29
C LEU A 189 5.59 21.11 -4.62
N CYS A 190 5.01 22.15 -5.21
CA CYS A 190 5.01 23.49 -4.59
C CYS A 190 4.31 23.47 -3.23
N ARG A 191 3.17 22.77 -3.12
CA ARG A 191 2.48 22.61 -1.84
C ARG A 191 3.35 21.89 -0.81
N GLU A 192 3.99 20.78 -1.19
CA GLU A 192 4.85 20.03 -0.27
C GLU A 192 6.06 20.85 0.20
N VAL A 193 6.67 21.65 -0.69
CA VAL A 193 7.79 22.53 -0.34
C VAL A 193 7.41 23.59 0.70
N ILE A 194 6.17 24.11 0.66
CA ILE A 194 5.68 25.10 1.61
C ILE A 194 4.96 24.48 2.82
N SER A 195 4.74 23.18 2.80
CA SER A 195 4.10 22.47 3.91
C SER A 195 5.09 22.29 5.04
N ASP A 196 4.66 22.66 6.26
CA ASP A 196 5.38 22.40 7.49
C ASP A 196 4.52 21.51 8.37
N TYR A 197 5.06 20.35 8.74
CA TYR A 197 4.40 19.43 9.65
C TYR A 197 5.41 18.70 10.53
N THR A 198 5.05 18.52 11.79
CA THR A 198 5.87 17.82 12.76
C THR A 198 5.39 16.37 12.87
N ALA A 199 6.24 15.42 12.48
CA ALA A 199 5.94 13.99 12.61
C ALA A 199 6.00 13.54 14.08
N TYR A 200 6.99 14.05 14.83
CA TYR A 200 7.19 13.77 16.24
C TYR A 200 7.48 15.06 16.99
N SER A 201 6.85 15.27 18.16
CA SER A 201 7.17 16.39 19.03
C SER A 201 8.55 16.20 19.68
N SER A 202 9.12 17.27 20.21
CA SER A 202 10.37 17.18 20.98
C SER A 202 10.25 16.24 22.17
N ALA A 203 9.11 16.24 22.86
CA ALA A 203 8.83 15.33 23.97
C ALA A 203 8.84 13.86 23.54
N GLN A 204 8.31 13.55 22.35
CA GLN A 204 8.33 12.19 21.79
C GLN A 204 9.74 11.74 21.41
N VAL A 205 10.53 12.64 20.81
CA VAL A 205 11.93 12.33 20.48
C VAL A 205 12.76 12.08 21.74
N GLU A 206 12.55 12.88 22.79
CA GLU A 206 13.20 12.70 24.08
C GLU A 206 12.84 11.37 24.75
N ALA A 207 11.54 11.02 24.77
CA ALA A 207 11.06 9.75 25.30
C ALA A 207 11.65 8.56 24.53
N ALA A 208 11.66 8.63 23.21
CA ALA A 208 12.24 7.59 22.36
C ALA A 208 13.74 7.40 22.60
N ALA A 209 14.49 8.51 22.71
CA ALA A 209 15.93 8.46 23.01
C ALA A 209 16.20 7.83 24.39
N PHE A 210 15.39 8.17 25.39
CA PHE A 210 15.48 7.53 26.71
C PHE A 210 15.24 6.02 26.62
N VAL A 211 14.16 5.62 25.94
CA VAL A 211 13.77 4.21 25.77
C VAL A 211 14.86 3.43 25.03
N GLU A 212 15.41 3.98 23.95
CA GLU A 212 16.50 3.36 23.20
C GLU A 212 17.71 3.05 24.08
N GLN A 213 18.07 3.96 24.97
CA GLN A 213 19.28 3.86 25.80
C GLN A 213 19.08 3.03 27.09
N ASN A 214 17.86 2.98 27.62
CA ASN A 214 17.61 2.46 28.96
C ASN A 214 16.72 1.19 28.99
N THR A 215 16.31 0.65 27.85
CA THR A 215 15.48 -0.56 27.79
C THR A 215 16.09 -1.60 26.85
N SER A 216 15.72 -2.87 27.05
CA SER A 216 16.16 -3.95 26.17
C SER A 216 15.58 -3.79 24.75
N PRO A 217 16.32 -4.13 23.68
CA PRO A 217 15.78 -4.17 22.31
C PRO A 217 14.56 -5.07 22.13
N THR A 218 14.39 -6.07 22.99
CA THR A 218 13.26 -7.01 22.94
C THR A 218 12.08 -6.60 23.81
N SER A 219 12.20 -5.51 24.58
CA SER A 219 11.15 -5.03 25.48
C SER A 219 9.83 -4.76 24.75
N ARG A 220 8.74 -5.08 25.43
CA ARG A 220 7.37 -4.93 24.95
C ARG A 220 6.68 -3.78 25.64
N PHE A 221 6.24 -2.84 24.87
CA PHE A 221 5.53 -1.65 25.34
C PHE A 221 4.04 -1.75 25.04
N LEU A 222 3.22 -1.43 26.01
CA LEU A 222 1.82 -1.10 25.76
C LEU A 222 1.71 0.42 25.53
N THR A 223 1.21 0.79 24.37
CA THR A 223 0.97 2.17 23.93
C THR A 223 -0.44 2.28 23.32
N ASN A 224 -0.85 3.44 22.84
CA ASN A 224 -2.05 3.54 22.01
C ASN A 224 -1.82 2.95 20.60
N ASN A 225 -2.89 2.91 19.80
CA ASN A 225 -2.91 2.30 18.46
C ASN A 225 -2.66 3.28 17.31
N ARG A 226 -1.98 4.38 17.55
CA ARG A 226 -1.71 5.36 16.48
C ARG A 226 -0.63 4.88 15.50
N HIS A 227 -0.69 5.42 14.29
CA HIS A 227 0.25 5.06 13.22
C HIS A 227 1.68 5.56 13.48
N VAL A 228 1.79 6.82 13.91
CA VAL A 228 3.09 7.44 14.24
C VAL A 228 3.35 7.22 15.71
N ASN A 229 4.12 6.17 16.03
CA ASN A 229 4.45 5.78 17.40
C ASN A 229 5.96 5.89 17.61
N GLU A 230 6.39 6.72 18.54
CA GLU A 230 7.80 7.02 18.85
C GLU A 230 8.54 5.80 19.39
N ILE A 231 7.88 4.99 20.19
CA ILE A 231 8.48 3.80 20.81
C ILE A 231 8.85 2.77 19.75
N ALA A 232 7.96 2.56 18.77
CA ALA A 232 8.21 1.64 17.68
C ALA A 232 9.14 2.23 16.61
N ALA A 233 8.90 3.47 16.18
CA ALA A 233 9.55 4.04 15.01
C ALA A 233 10.92 4.66 15.30
N LEU A 234 11.09 5.29 16.47
CA LEU A 234 12.34 5.96 16.82
C LEU A 234 13.18 5.11 17.80
N ALA A 235 12.57 4.50 18.82
CA ALA A 235 13.29 3.68 19.77
C ALA A 235 13.48 2.21 19.32
N GLY A 236 12.76 1.76 18.30
CA GLY A 236 12.89 0.39 17.77
C GLY A 236 12.45 -0.69 18.76
N ARG A 237 11.45 -0.42 19.59
CA ARG A 237 10.93 -1.39 20.56
C ARG A 237 9.62 -2.01 20.08
N ASN A 238 9.27 -3.18 20.61
CA ASN A 238 8.03 -3.85 20.29
C ASN A 238 6.85 -3.14 20.94
N VAL A 239 5.82 -2.82 20.17
CA VAL A 239 4.56 -2.29 20.69
C VAL A 239 3.45 -3.32 20.50
N LEU A 240 2.64 -3.52 21.53
CA LEU A 240 1.54 -4.50 21.51
C LEU A 240 0.32 -3.96 20.77
N ASN A 241 0.05 -2.67 20.94
CA ASN A 241 -1.08 -2.00 20.32
C ASN A 241 -0.63 -1.23 19.07
N GLY A 242 -0.35 -1.95 17.99
CA GLY A 242 0.08 -1.35 16.74
C GLY A 242 -1.04 -0.54 16.06
N ALA A 243 -0.70 0.14 14.98
CA ALA A 243 -1.63 0.98 14.20
C ALA A 243 -2.87 0.19 13.75
N GLY A 244 -3.98 0.34 14.46
CA GLY A 244 -5.18 -0.47 14.30
C GLY A 244 -5.74 -0.47 12.87
N THR A 245 -5.68 0.67 12.18
CA THR A 245 -6.10 0.78 10.78
C THR A 245 -5.25 -0.11 9.86
N PHE A 246 -3.92 -0.14 10.06
CA PHE A 246 -3.05 -0.99 9.24
C PHE A 246 -3.24 -2.47 9.58
N LEU A 247 -3.37 -2.81 10.85
CA LEU A 247 -3.66 -4.18 11.26
C LEU A 247 -4.99 -4.68 10.67
N ALA A 248 -6.04 -3.84 10.72
CA ALA A 248 -7.34 -4.16 10.13
C ALA A 248 -7.23 -4.37 8.61
N MET A 249 -6.49 -3.50 7.90
CA MET A 249 -6.29 -3.61 6.45
C MET A 249 -5.44 -4.81 6.02
N HIS A 250 -4.69 -5.40 6.95
CA HIS A 250 -3.93 -6.63 6.73
C HIS A 250 -4.62 -7.88 7.29
N GLY A 251 -5.85 -7.75 7.82
CA GLY A 251 -6.59 -8.86 8.40
C GLY A 251 -6.07 -9.34 9.75
N LEU A 252 -5.26 -8.54 10.43
CA LEU A 252 -4.62 -8.87 11.71
C LEU A 252 -5.30 -8.22 12.91
N TYR A 253 -6.44 -7.55 12.71
CA TYR A 253 -7.10 -6.80 13.76
C TYR A 253 -7.99 -7.70 14.62
N HIS A 254 -7.73 -7.72 15.92
CA HIS A 254 -8.55 -8.42 16.91
C HIS A 254 -9.19 -7.41 17.86
N THR A 255 -10.51 -7.35 17.84
CA THR A 255 -11.28 -6.47 18.75
C THR A 255 -11.11 -6.79 20.21
N GLU A 256 -10.75 -8.04 20.54
CA GLU A 256 -10.54 -8.49 21.94
C GLU A 256 -9.33 -7.81 22.55
N TYR A 257 -8.21 -7.66 21.84
CA TYR A 257 -7.03 -6.97 22.35
C TYR A 257 -7.32 -5.53 22.80
N HIS A 258 -8.21 -4.84 22.11
CA HIS A 258 -8.57 -3.47 22.48
C HIS A 258 -9.34 -3.41 23.80
N LYS A 259 -10.16 -4.43 24.11
CA LYS A 259 -10.85 -4.52 25.40
C LYS A 259 -9.85 -4.79 26.52
N ASP A 260 -8.91 -5.69 26.30
CA ASP A 260 -7.88 -6.04 27.26
C ASP A 260 -6.98 -4.84 27.56
N PHE A 261 -6.51 -4.13 26.53
CA PHE A 261 -5.68 -2.94 26.70
C PHE A 261 -6.45 -1.80 27.36
N ARG A 262 -7.73 -1.62 27.05
CA ARG A 262 -8.61 -0.70 27.77
C ARG A 262 -8.69 -1.07 29.26
N THR A 263 -8.85 -2.34 29.59
CA THR A 263 -8.89 -2.82 30.98
C THR A 263 -7.59 -2.50 31.71
N ILE A 264 -6.42 -2.68 31.04
CA ILE A 264 -5.12 -2.36 31.63
C ILE A 264 -4.99 -0.87 31.96
N TYR A 265 -5.47 0.02 31.09
CA TYR A 265 -5.39 1.46 31.33
C TYR A 265 -6.46 1.97 32.33
N GLU A 266 -7.69 1.48 32.22
CA GLU A 266 -8.84 2.02 32.98
C GLU A 266 -9.07 1.34 34.34
N THR A 267 -8.71 0.05 34.45
CA THR A 267 -8.89 -0.74 35.66
C THR A 267 -7.65 -1.61 35.95
N PRO A 268 -6.46 -1.01 36.12
CA PRO A 268 -5.19 -1.74 36.22
C PRO A 268 -5.12 -2.69 37.44
N ALA A 269 -5.86 -2.42 38.51
CA ALA A 269 -5.90 -3.27 39.69
C ALA A 269 -6.33 -4.73 39.43
N VAL A 270 -7.12 -4.95 38.39
CA VAL A 270 -7.60 -6.30 37.98
C VAL A 270 -6.93 -6.84 36.74
N SER A 271 -5.91 -6.17 36.20
CA SER A 271 -5.29 -6.48 34.91
C SER A 271 -4.01 -7.33 35.03
N ALA A 272 -3.62 -7.79 36.19
CA ALA A 272 -2.35 -8.53 36.42
C ALA A 272 -2.21 -9.77 35.49
N ASP A 273 -3.31 -10.49 35.25
CA ASP A 273 -3.29 -11.65 34.35
C ASP A 273 -3.13 -11.24 32.88
N LEU A 274 -3.72 -10.14 32.46
CA LEU A 274 -3.56 -9.59 31.12
C LEU A 274 -2.11 -9.13 30.88
N ILE A 275 -1.54 -8.41 31.86
CA ILE A 275 -0.15 -7.96 31.82
C ILE A 275 0.81 -9.15 31.61
N ARG A 276 0.60 -10.24 32.35
CA ARG A 276 1.39 -11.48 32.21
C ARG A 276 1.14 -12.19 30.87
N THR A 277 -0.11 -12.24 30.43
CA THR A 277 -0.48 -12.90 29.17
C THR A 277 0.17 -12.23 27.96
N TYR A 278 0.23 -10.90 27.97
CA TYR A 278 0.86 -10.13 26.90
C TYR A 278 2.35 -9.88 27.10
N ASP A 279 2.91 -10.29 28.25
CA ASP A 279 4.32 -10.12 28.60
C ASP A 279 4.75 -8.66 28.46
N ILE A 280 4.04 -7.78 29.18
CA ILE A 280 4.24 -6.33 29.12
C ILE A 280 5.37 -5.93 30.06
N ASP A 281 6.43 -5.31 29.52
CA ASP A 281 7.53 -4.79 30.29
C ASP A 281 7.30 -3.33 30.71
N TYR A 282 6.71 -2.54 29.81
CA TYR A 282 6.51 -1.11 30.01
C TYR A 282 5.15 -0.63 29.51
N ILE A 283 4.61 0.39 30.17
CA ILE A 283 3.38 1.09 29.74
C ILE A 283 3.70 2.57 29.54
N GLU A 284 3.34 3.09 28.37
CA GLU A 284 3.37 4.51 28.04
C GLU A 284 2.05 5.17 28.41
N VAL A 285 2.12 6.38 28.97
CA VAL A 285 0.98 7.27 29.20
C VAL A 285 1.31 8.65 28.67
N SER A 286 0.73 9.00 27.55
CA SER A 286 0.84 10.30 26.88
C SER A 286 -0.52 10.97 26.73
N SER A 287 -0.58 12.09 26.03
CA SER A 287 -1.85 12.73 25.67
C SER A 287 -2.75 11.82 24.84
N TRP A 288 -2.18 10.87 24.08
CA TRP A 288 -2.91 9.94 23.23
C TRP A 288 -3.61 8.84 24.02
N GLU A 289 -2.94 8.27 25.04
CA GLU A 289 -3.54 7.30 25.95
C GLU A 289 -4.64 7.96 26.75
N ARG A 290 -4.40 9.15 27.29
CA ARG A 290 -5.41 9.94 28.03
C ARG A 290 -6.62 10.32 27.17
N ALA A 291 -6.44 10.55 25.87
CA ALA A 291 -7.55 10.81 24.94
C ALA A 291 -8.33 9.54 24.56
N SER A 292 -7.69 8.38 24.60
CA SER A 292 -8.27 7.10 24.16
C SER A 292 -8.90 6.30 25.31
N TYR A 293 -8.37 6.47 26.54
CA TYR A 293 -8.72 5.70 27.72
C TYR A 293 -8.92 6.61 28.94
N ALA A 294 -9.76 6.21 29.87
CA ALA A 294 -9.83 6.81 31.21
C ALA A 294 -8.72 6.26 32.10
N VAL A 295 -7.47 6.69 31.85
CA VAL A 295 -6.27 6.14 32.51
C VAL A 295 -6.32 6.37 34.02
N ASP A 296 -6.17 5.29 34.81
CA ASP A 296 -6.03 5.38 36.26
C ASP A 296 -4.58 5.72 36.64
N GLU A 297 -4.19 6.97 36.42
CA GLU A 297 -2.82 7.43 36.71
C GLU A 297 -2.46 7.32 38.24
N ASN A 298 -3.44 7.38 39.14
CA ASN A 298 -3.18 7.23 40.58
C ASN A 298 -2.69 5.82 40.89
N TYR A 299 -3.32 4.83 40.26
CA TYR A 299 -2.87 3.45 40.40
C TYR A 299 -1.47 3.27 39.80
N PHE A 300 -1.25 3.76 38.61
CA PHE A 300 0.05 3.65 37.93
C PHE A 300 1.18 4.21 38.77
N ARG A 301 1.02 5.40 39.31
CA ARG A 301 2.02 6.05 40.20
C ARG A 301 2.27 5.30 41.50
N SER A 302 1.24 4.62 42.00
CA SER A 302 1.37 3.88 43.29
C SER A 302 1.92 2.46 43.12
N ALA A 303 1.65 1.83 42.00
CA ALA A 303 1.94 0.41 41.78
C ALA A 303 3.26 0.17 41.03
N TRP A 304 3.66 1.11 40.13
CA TRP A 304 4.80 0.89 39.26
C TRP A 304 5.77 2.09 39.25
N PRO A 305 7.08 1.83 39.18
CA PRO A 305 8.06 2.91 39.07
C PRO A 305 7.92 3.64 37.72
N CYS A 306 7.78 4.96 37.79
CA CYS A 306 7.86 5.82 36.64
C CYS A 306 9.35 6.05 36.32
N ILE A 307 9.82 5.44 35.23
CA ILE A 307 11.24 5.50 34.83
C ILE A 307 11.56 6.70 33.96
N PHE A 308 10.53 7.30 33.32
CA PHE A 308 10.65 8.50 32.52
C PHE A 308 9.41 9.38 32.67
N ASP A 309 9.63 10.68 32.83
CA ASP A 309 8.57 11.69 32.87
C ASP A 309 9.14 13.03 32.40
N ASN A 310 8.64 13.55 31.26
CA ASN A 310 8.99 14.88 30.76
C ASN A 310 7.81 15.87 30.78
N GLY A 311 6.76 15.54 31.55
CA GLY A 311 5.55 16.33 31.69
C GLY A 311 4.46 16.04 30.63
N GLU A 312 4.82 15.51 29.46
CA GLU A 312 3.87 15.10 28.42
C GLU A 312 3.73 13.58 28.34
N ILE A 313 4.84 12.86 28.44
CA ILE A 313 4.95 11.40 28.31
C ILE A 313 5.52 10.82 29.60
N GLN A 314 4.86 9.81 30.13
CA GLN A 314 5.29 9.02 31.27
C GLN A 314 5.46 7.56 30.85
N ILE A 315 6.53 6.91 31.32
CA ILE A 315 6.80 5.50 31.05
C ILE A 315 6.94 4.78 32.37
N TYR A 316 6.09 3.78 32.59
CA TYR A 316 6.06 2.95 33.78
C TYR A 316 6.68 1.59 33.49
N GLN A 317 7.57 1.15 34.34
CA GLN A 317 8.17 -0.19 34.29
C GLN A 317 7.29 -1.17 35.07
N ILE A 318 6.86 -2.25 34.41
CA ILE A 318 5.93 -3.24 34.96
C ILE A 318 6.69 -4.43 35.52
N ASN A 319 7.62 -4.98 34.77
CA ASN A 319 8.50 -6.05 35.17
C ASN A 319 9.91 -5.49 35.36
N PRO A 320 10.43 -5.44 36.61
CA PRO A 320 11.76 -4.92 36.87
C PRO A 320 12.90 -5.83 36.38
#